data_97a3b3f8f91a8c399f8a8b6d7058356c
#
_entry.id   97a3b3f8f91a8c399f8a8b6d7058356c
#
_cell.length_a   1.000
_cell.length_b   1.000
_cell.length_c   1.000
_cell.angle_alpha   90.00
_cell.angle_beta   90.00
_cell.angle_gamma   90.00
#
_symmetry.space_group_name_H-M   'P 1'
#
loop_
_entity.id
_entity.type
_entity.pdbx_description
1 polymer ?
#
loop_
_entity_poly.entity_id
_entity_poly.type
_entity_poly.pdbx_seq_one_letter_code
_entity_poly.pdbx_strand_id
1 'polypeptide(L)'
;MGRKAKAKRDSKKQPAGVRPPLRSDINRPLLVLSIIGIALASYLSWTEWTGSQLKGCAVGSSCDIVLSSRWATLLGLPTAFWGLLAYLTLAGTTFIKRVDRHWWSAWLVALFGVLYSAYLTTVSLKILGAACPYCLTSLVLMTSIFALVTYQRPMTLNNFSWPRWLSKTVPVAAAIIVILHLHYIGVIGEPPAPEDPMAKGLAIHLAKSGAKMYGAFWCPHCQQQKEYFGTSASRLPYIECSPNGQNAPQSSECQAAHIESYPTWVINGKRIEEVLSLKQLAESTGFQSGPAAAK
;
A
#
# COMPACT_ATOMS: atom_id res chain seq x y z
N MET A 1 -31.17 74.27 11.88
CA MET A 1 -30.09 74.11 10.87
C MET A 1 -29.00 73.19 11.42
N GLY A 2 -29.03 71.91 11.12
CA GLY A 2 -28.09 70.92 11.63
C GLY A 2 -27.10 70.47 10.53
N ARG A 3 -25.82 70.84 10.69
CA ARG A 3 -24.75 70.38 9.82
C ARG A 3 -24.39 68.95 10.16
N LYS A 4 -24.72 67.99 9.30
CA LYS A 4 -24.21 66.62 9.33
C LYS A 4 -22.73 66.60 8.95
N ALA A 5 -21.85 66.33 9.89
CA ALA A 5 -20.44 66.08 9.65
C ALA A 5 -20.29 64.70 8.99
N LYS A 6 -19.81 64.70 7.75
CA LYS A 6 -19.52 63.53 6.96
C LYS A 6 -18.17 62.96 7.44
N ALA A 7 -18.20 61.91 8.28
CA ALA A 7 -17.01 61.22 8.70
C ALA A 7 -16.35 60.57 7.48
N LYS A 8 -15.20 61.08 7.09
CA LYS A 8 -14.34 60.55 6.05
C LYS A 8 -13.76 59.22 6.55
N ARG A 9 -14.26 58.13 6.03
CA ARG A 9 -13.72 56.77 6.29
C ARG A 9 -12.34 56.69 5.63
N ASP A 10 -11.28 56.92 6.40
CA ASP A 10 -9.91 56.62 5.98
C ASP A 10 -9.82 55.12 5.75
N SER A 11 -9.89 54.74 4.48
CA SER A 11 -9.53 53.36 4.05
C SER A 11 -8.03 53.22 4.32
N LYS A 12 -7.67 52.56 5.40
CA LYS A 12 -6.34 52.08 5.70
C LYS A 12 -5.88 51.26 4.47
N LYS A 13 -5.08 51.86 3.59
CA LYS A 13 -4.36 51.13 2.56
C LYS A 13 -3.58 50.00 3.23
N GLN A 14 -4.03 48.77 3.06
CA GLN A 14 -3.21 47.62 3.42
C GLN A 14 -1.83 47.79 2.75
N PRO A 15 -0.73 47.65 3.50
CA PRO A 15 0.59 47.70 2.92
C PRO A 15 0.67 46.64 1.82
N ALA A 16 1.06 47.08 0.61
CA ALA A 16 1.25 46.21 -0.54
C ALA A 16 2.08 44.98 -0.08
N GLY A 17 1.51 43.80 -0.23
CA GLY A 17 2.04 42.57 0.31
C GLY A 17 3.52 42.44 0.00
N VAL A 18 4.34 42.38 1.04
CA VAL A 18 5.77 42.08 0.93
C VAL A 18 5.85 40.73 0.19
N ARG A 19 6.40 40.75 -1.03
CA ARG A 19 6.59 39.52 -1.79
C ARG A 19 7.50 38.60 -0.96
N PRO A 20 7.10 37.32 -0.77
CA PRO A 20 7.93 36.41 -0.01
C PRO A 20 9.32 36.33 -0.62
N PRO A 21 10.37 36.24 0.20
CA PRO A 21 11.74 36.22 -0.25
C PRO A 21 11.99 35.05 -1.22
N LEU A 22 12.75 35.31 -2.27
CA LEU A 22 13.25 34.27 -3.15
C LEU A 22 14.44 33.58 -2.48
N ARG A 23 14.49 32.27 -2.59
CA ARG A 23 15.59 31.44 -2.10
C ARG A 23 16.75 31.52 -3.09
N SER A 24 17.96 31.75 -2.60
CA SER A 24 19.18 31.77 -3.40
C SER A 24 19.73 30.36 -3.64
N ASP A 25 19.59 29.47 -2.64
CA ASP A 25 20.24 28.17 -2.65
C ASP A 25 19.27 27.00 -2.65
N ILE A 26 19.68 25.89 -3.28
CA ILE A 26 18.97 24.61 -3.28
C ILE A 26 19.01 24.02 -1.86
N ASN A 27 17.92 23.36 -1.44
CA ASN A 27 17.88 22.62 -0.17
C ASN A 27 18.70 21.33 -0.27
N ARG A 28 20.01 21.44 -0.10
CA ARG A 28 20.93 20.31 -0.25
C ARG A 28 20.56 19.11 0.63
N PRO A 29 20.28 19.26 1.96
CA PRO A 29 19.92 18.11 2.78
C PRO A 29 18.63 17.43 2.33
N LEU A 30 17.60 18.18 1.95
CA LEU A 30 16.36 17.60 1.39
C LEU A 30 16.63 16.87 0.06
N LEU A 31 17.45 17.46 -0.81
CA LEU A 31 17.81 16.85 -2.09
C LEU A 31 18.55 15.53 -1.89
N VAL A 32 19.54 15.48 -0.99
CA VAL A 32 20.33 14.27 -0.70
C VAL A 32 19.42 13.16 -0.17
N LEU A 33 18.59 13.45 0.83
CA LEU A 33 17.66 12.44 1.37
C LEU A 33 16.66 11.96 0.31
N SER A 34 16.18 12.85 -0.55
CA SER A 34 15.28 12.48 -1.65
C SER A 34 15.98 11.59 -2.69
N ILE A 35 17.25 11.84 -3.02
CA ILE A 35 18.04 11.00 -3.94
C ILE A 35 18.22 9.60 -3.36
N ILE A 36 18.53 9.48 -2.07
CA ILE A 36 18.63 8.18 -1.39
C ILE A 36 17.28 7.42 -1.50
N GLY A 37 16.16 8.13 -1.27
CA GLY A 37 14.83 7.56 -1.42
C GLY A 37 14.51 7.13 -2.85
N ILE A 38 14.90 7.92 -3.85
CA ILE A 38 14.78 7.59 -5.27
C ILE A 38 15.54 6.30 -5.59
N ALA A 39 16.80 6.18 -5.14
CA ALA A 39 17.60 4.99 -5.37
C ALA A 39 16.96 3.74 -4.75
N LEU A 40 16.50 3.84 -3.49
CA LEU A 40 15.82 2.76 -2.79
C LEU A 40 14.53 2.34 -3.51
N ALA A 41 13.65 3.30 -3.81
CA ALA A 41 12.35 3.03 -4.43
C ALA A 41 12.49 2.52 -5.88
N SER A 42 13.48 3.03 -6.64
CA SER A 42 13.80 2.54 -7.99
C SER A 42 14.27 1.09 -7.95
N TYR A 43 15.15 0.74 -7.01
CA TYR A 43 15.64 -0.63 -6.85
C TYR A 43 14.47 -1.60 -6.53
N LEU A 44 13.59 -1.23 -5.59
CA LEU A 44 12.43 -2.03 -5.25
C LEU A 44 11.44 -2.18 -6.42
N SER A 45 11.13 -1.09 -7.11
CA SER A 45 10.23 -1.13 -8.27
C SER A 45 10.79 -1.97 -9.41
N TRP A 46 12.10 -1.90 -9.65
CA TRP A 46 12.77 -2.70 -10.67
C TRP A 46 12.71 -4.20 -10.36
N THR A 47 13.03 -4.59 -9.12
CA THR A 47 13.02 -6.00 -8.72
C THR A 47 11.61 -6.59 -8.78
N GLU A 48 10.60 -5.82 -8.40
CA GLU A 48 9.20 -6.24 -8.45
C GLU A 48 8.72 -6.40 -9.92
N TRP A 49 9.13 -5.50 -10.80
CA TRP A 49 8.78 -5.56 -12.23
C TRP A 49 9.45 -6.71 -12.99
N THR A 50 10.70 -7.01 -12.63
CA THR A 50 11.48 -8.10 -13.29
C THR A 50 11.28 -9.45 -12.62
N GLY A 51 10.55 -9.54 -11.51
CA GLY A 51 10.40 -10.77 -10.72
C GLY A 51 11.73 -11.27 -10.13
N SER A 52 12.75 -10.39 -10.06
CA SER A 52 14.07 -10.77 -9.55
C SER A 52 14.06 -10.75 -8.02
N GLN A 53 14.74 -11.72 -7.41
CA GLN A 53 14.86 -11.77 -5.94
C GLN A 53 15.64 -10.57 -5.40
N LEU A 54 15.09 -9.93 -4.40
CA LEU A 54 15.75 -8.87 -3.66
C LEU A 54 16.95 -9.44 -2.88
N LYS A 55 18.08 -8.75 -2.93
CA LYS A 55 19.26 -9.13 -2.14
C LYS A 55 18.90 -9.13 -0.65
N GLY A 56 19.15 -10.25 0.01
CA GLY A 56 18.83 -10.41 1.44
C GLY A 56 17.36 -10.78 1.75
N CYS A 57 16.52 -10.99 0.74
CA CYS A 57 15.16 -11.49 0.87
C CYS A 57 15.11 -12.90 0.28
N ALA A 58 15.29 -13.92 1.11
CA ALA A 58 15.06 -15.29 0.70
C ALA A 58 13.55 -15.56 0.52
N VAL A 59 13.22 -16.54 -0.30
CA VAL A 59 11.83 -17.03 -0.44
C VAL A 59 11.29 -17.44 0.94
N GLY A 60 10.07 -16.96 1.29
CA GLY A 60 9.48 -17.17 2.61
C GLY A 60 10.02 -16.26 3.72
N SER A 61 10.93 -15.35 3.43
CA SER A 61 11.38 -14.36 4.41
C SER A 61 10.31 -13.29 4.68
N SER A 62 10.47 -12.56 5.79
CA SER A 62 9.56 -11.45 6.15
C SER A 62 9.40 -10.40 5.05
N CYS A 63 10.44 -10.13 4.26
CA CYS A 63 10.32 -9.19 3.17
C CYS A 63 9.61 -9.80 1.96
N ASP A 64 9.79 -11.08 1.67
CA ASP A 64 9.08 -11.79 0.60
C ASP A 64 7.55 -11.80 0.89
N ILE A 65 7.16 -12.09 2.13
CA ILE A 65 5.75 -12.05 2.58
C ILE A 65 5.13 -10.67 2.36
N VAL A 66 5.86 -9.60 2.68
CA VAL A 66 5.34 -8.23 2.52
C VAL A 66 5.23 -7.84 1.06
N LEU A 67 6.26 -8.12 0.25
CA LEU A 67 6.33 -7.71 -1.15
C LEU A 67 5.41 -8.53 -2.08
N SER A 68 5.05 -9.75 -1.69
CA SER A 68 4.08 -10.57 -2.40
C SER A 68 2.64 -10.42 -1.91
N SER A 69 2.41 -9.58 -0.89
CA SER A 69 1.08 -9.32 -0.35
C SER A 69 0.27 -8.36 -1.24
N ARG A 70 -1.08 -8.37 -1.07
CA ARG A 70 -1.97 -7.41 -1.76
C ARG A 70 -1.62 -5.94 -1.53
N TRP A 71 -0.93 -5.62 -0.44
CA TRP A 71 -0.49 -4.25 -0.12
C TRP A 71 0.78 -3.83 -0.87
N ALA A 72 1.47 -4.76 -1.53
CA ALA A 72 2.61 -4.45 -2.37
C ALA A 72 2.22 -3.75 -3.68
N THR A 73 0.97 -3.91 -4.13
CA THR A 73 0.47 -3.29 -5.37
C THR A 73 -0.66 -2.31 -5.07
N LEU A 74 -0.65 -1.15 -5.72
CA LEU A 74 -1.69 -0.14 -5.64
C LEU A 74 -2.07 0.30 -7.07
N LEU A 75 -3.35 0.16 -7.44
CA LEU A 75 -3.85 0.49 -8.78
C LEU A 75 -3.09 -0.25 -9.91
N GLY A 76 -2.72 -1.51 -9.67
CA GLY A 76 -1.98 -2.33 -10.64
C GLY A 76 -0.49 -2.02 -10.78
N LEU A 77 0.05 -1.08 -9.98
CA LEU A 77 1.47 -0.73 -9.97
C LEU A 77 2.09 -1.08 -8.61
N PRO A 78 3.39 -1.42 -8.58
CA PRO A 78 4.11 -1.62 -7.33
C PRO A 78 3.99 -0.43 -6.39
N THR A 79 3.74 -0.68 -5.10
CA THR A 79 3.67 0.39 -4.08
C THR A 79 4.98 1.17 -4.00
N ALA A 80 6.12 0.52 -4.27
CA ALA A 80 7.44 1.16 -4.37
C ALA A 80 7.50 2.22 -5.48
N PHE A 81 6.77 2.03 -6.59
CA PHE A 81 6.68 3.02 -7.68
C PHE A 81 6.00 4.33 -7.21
N TRP A 82 4.96 4.25 -6.40
CA TRP A 82 4.33 5.43 -5.80
C TRP A 82 5.25 6.13 -4.83
N GLY A 83 6.06 5.35 -4.07
CA GLY A 83 7.15 5.87 -3.26
C GLY A 83 8.20 6.62 -4.08
N LEU A 84 8.59 6.07 -5.24
CA LEU A 84 9.51 6.71 -6.18
C LEU A 84 8.96 8.07 -6.64
N LEU A 85 7.69 8.15 -7.03
CA LEU A 85 7.05 9.41 -7.43
C LEU A 85 7.04 10.44 -6.29
N ALA A 86 6.82 10.00 -5.05
CA ALA A 86 6.87 10.88 -3.88
C ALA A 86 8.28 11.45 -3.66
N TYR A 87 9.32 10.62 -3.73
CA TYR A 87 10.72 11.08 -3.61
C TYR A 87 11.15 11.99 -4.77
N LEU A 88 10.73 11.69 -6.01
CA LEU A 88 10.95 12.56 -7.16
C LEU A 88 10.27 13.92 -6.99
N THR A 89 9.05 13.93 -6.48
CA THR A 89 8.33 15.17 -6.17
C THR A 89 9.06 15.98 -5.09
N LEU A 90 9.52 15.33 -4.01
CA LEU A 90 10.33 15.98 -2.96
C LEU A 90 11.62 16.59 -3.53
N ALA A 91 12.35 15.84 -4.36
CA ALA A 91 13.54 16.36 -5.05
C ALA A 91 13.17 17.55 -5.95
N GLY A 92 12.09 17.48 -6.71
CA GLY A 92 11.58 18.56 -7.55
C GLY A 92 11.22 19.82 -6.76
N THR A 93 10.67 19.68 -5.54
CA THR A 93 10.36 20.85 -4.69
C THR A 93 11.60 21.65 -4.32
N THR A 94 12.79 21.04 -4.29
CA THR A 94 14.05 21.75 -3.96
C THR A 94 14.41 22.85 -4.95
N PHE A 95 13.90 22.78 -6.19
CA PHE A 95 14.13 23.78 -7.24
C PHE A 95 13.11 24.92 -7.19
N ILE A 96 12.09 24.86 -6.34
CA ILE A 96 11.12 25.95 -6.18
C ILE A 96 11.78 27.14 -5.47
N LYS A 97 11.92 28.25 -6.17
CA LYS A 97 12.58 29.46 -5.65
C LYS A 97 11.75 30.20 -4.58
N ARG A 98 10.43 30.09 -4.62
CA ARG A 98 9.56 30.72 -3.60
C ARG A 98 9.57 29.91 -2.31
N VAL A 99 10.07 30.53 -1.24
CA VAL A 99 10.28 29.90 0.08
C VAL A 99 8.98 29.30 0.64
N ASP A 100 7.88 30.03 0.55
CA ASP A 100 6.56 29.59 1.00
C ASP A 100 6.06 28.36 0.25
N ARG A 101 6.08 28.41 -1.09
CA ARG A 101 5.62 27.30 -1.94
C ARG A 101 6.49 26.06 -1.77
N HIS A 102 7.82 26.24 -1.72
CA HIS A 102 8.76 25.16 -1.45
C HIS A 102 8.38 24.42 -0.17
N TRP A 103 8.23 25.17 0.93
CA TRP A 103 7.96 24.59 2.24
C TRP A 103 6.60 23.87 2.26
N TRP A 104 5.55 24.50 1.72
CA TRP A 104 4.20 23.92 1.68
C TRP A 104 4.16 22.61 0.88
N SER A 105 4.72 22.60 -0.33
CA SER A 105 4.72 21.41 -1.17
C SER A 105 5.55 20.28 -0.56
N ALA A 106 6.76 20.56 -0.09
CA ALA A 106 7.61 19.55 0.54
C ALA A 106 6.98 18.99 1.83
N TRP A 107 6.37 19.86 2.66
CA TRP A 107 5.75 19.44 3.90
C TRP A 107 4.52 18.53 3.68
N LEU A 108 3.65 18.89 2.73
CA LEU A 108 2.46 18.08 2.42
C LEU A 108 2.83 16.70 1.86
N VAL A 109 3.78 16.65 0.93
CA VAL A 109 4.26 15.36 0.36
C VAL A 109 4.92 14.51 1.45
N ALA A 110 5.76 15.12 2.29
CA ALA A 110 6.42 14.40 3.38
C ALA A 110 5.42 13.92 4.45
N LEU A 111 4.41 14.72 4.83
CA LEU A 111 3.36 14.33 5.75
C LEU A 111 2.60 13.09 5.23
N PHE A 112 2.12 13.16 3.98
CA PHE A 112 1.41 12.03 3.38
C PHE A 112 2.32 10.80 3.30
N GLY A 113 3.56 10.97 2.89
CA GLY A 113 4.55 9.89 2.80
C GLY A 113 4.80 9.20 4.14
N VAL A 114 4.95 9.96 5.24
CA VAL A 114 5.11 9.38 6.59
C VAL A 114 3.85 8.62 7.01
N LEU A 115 2.68 9.22 6.86
CA LEU A 115 1.42 8.59 7.27
C LEU A 115 1.15 7.30 6.47
N TYR A 116 1.40 7.33 5.18
CA TYR A 116 1.22 6.16 4.32
C TYR A 116 2.26 5.06 4.63
N SER A 117 3.54 5.41 4.82
CA SER A 117 4.57 4.45 5.23
C SER A 117 4.29 3.85 6.60
N ALA A 118 3.81 4.67 7.56
CA ALA A 118 3.41 4.19 8.88
C ALA A 118 2.20 3.24 8.80
N TYR A 119 1.21 3.56 7.95
CA TYR A 119 0.07 2.68 7.68
C TYR A 119 0.54 1.33 7.14
N LEU A 120 1.35 1.30 6.08
CA LEU A 120 1.86 0.06 5.49
C LEU A 120 2.72 -0.75 6.48
N THR A 121 3.54 -0.07 7.28
CA THR A 121 4.35 -0.72 8.32
C THR A 121 3.44 -1.33 9.40
N THR A 122 2.37 -0.65 9.80
CA THR A 122 1.40 -1.18 10.77
C THR A 122 0.70 -2.42 10.21
N VAL A 123 0.29 -2.39 8.96
CA VAL A 123 -0.29 -3.54 8.25
C VAL A 123 0.71 -4.70 8.21
N SER A 124 1.95 -4.42 7.82
CA SER A 124 3.02 -5.41 7.75
C SER A 124 3.25 -6.11 9.11
N LEU A 125 3.33 -5.34 10.19
CA LEU A 125 3.60 -5.88 11.52
C LEU A 125 2.39 -6.54 12.18
N LYS A 126 1.18 -6.01 11.98
CA LYS A 126 -0.04 -6.46 12.69
C LYS A 126 -0.83 -7.51 11.92
N ILE A 127 -0.90 -7.38 10.59
CA ILE A 127 -1.70 -8.26 9.74
C ILE A 127 -0.83 -9.37 9.14
N LEU A 128 0.32 -9.01 8.56
CA LEU A 128 1.21 -9.98 7.94
C LEU A 128 2.17 -10.65 8.93
N GLY A 129 2.36 -10.10 10.13
CA GLY A 129 3.32 -10.61 11.12
C GLY A 129 4.78 -10.55 10.66
N ALA A 130 5.07 -9.72 9.66
CA ALA A 130 6.36 -9.69 8.97
C ALA A 130 6.96 -8.27 8.98
N ALA A 131 8.26 -8.15 9.21
CA ALA A 131 9.00 -6.91 9.18
C ALA A 131 9.91 -6.84 7.94
N CYS A 132 9.58 -5.99 6.98
CA CYS A 132 10.39 -5.76 5.79
C CYS A 132 11.46 -4.69 6.09
N PRO A 133 12.78 -5.02 6.05
CA PRO A 133 13.84 -4.04 6.30
C PRO A 133 13.80 -2.85 5.35
N TYR A 134 13.49 -3.07 4.08
CA TYR A 134 13.39 -2.03 3.06
C TYR A 134 12.23 -1.06 3.34
N CYS A 135 11.08 -1.60 3.78
CA CYS A 135 9.93 -0.78 4.17
C CYS A 135 10.23 0.08 5.40
N LEU A 136 10.91 -0.51 6.40
CA LEU A 136 11.37 0.23 7.58
C LEU A 136 12.38 1.31 7.23
N THR A 137 13.32 1.02 6.34
CA THR A 137 14.30 2.01 5.84
C THR A 137 13.58 3.18 5.16
N SER A 138 12.58 2.91 4.31
CA SER A 138 11.76 3.95 3.68
C SER A 138 10.99 4.78 4.70
N LEU A 139 10.41 4.15 5.73
CA LEU A 139 9.72 4.85 6.82
C LEU A 139 10.66 5.79 7.57
N VAL A 140 11.85 5.31 7.97
CA VAL A 140 12.87 6.12 8.66
C VAL A 140 13.30 7.30 7.78
N LEU A 141 13.56 7.06 6.50
CA LEU A 141 13.97 8.08 5.55
C LEU A 141 12.88 9.16 5.37
N MET A 142 11.64 8.74 5.17
CA MET A 142 10.51 9.66 5.00
C MET A 142 10.24 10.46 6.29
N THR A 143 10.36 9.83 7.46
CA THR A 143 10.25 10.51 8.77
C THR A 143 11.36 11.53 8.95
N SER A 144 12.59 11.22 8.54
CA SER A 144 13.72 12.14 8.59
C SER A 144 13.50 13.36 7.67
N ILE A 145 12.97 13.14 6.46
CA ILE A 145 12.59 14.21 5.53
C ILE A 145 11.49 15.09 6.15
N PHE A 146 10.46 14.48 6.73
CA PHE A 146 9.37 15.22 7.35
C PHE A 146 9.84 16.07 8.54
N ALA A 147 10.70 15.52 9.42
CA ALA A 147 11.30 16.23 10.52
C ALA A 147 12.16 17.40 10.03
N LEU A 148 13.01 17.17 9.02
CA LEU A 148 13.85 18.20 8.41
C LEU A 148 13.02 19.36 7.85
N VAL A 149 12.00 19.05 7.04
CA VAL A 149 11.14 20.08 6.43
C VAL A 149 10.33 20.83 7.48
N THR A 150 9.87 20.15 8.52
CA THR A 150 9.16 20.78 9.64
C THR A 150 10.05 21.72 10.41
N TYR A 151 11.30 21.33 10.67
CA TYR A 151 12.31 22.18 11.31
C TYR A 151 12.67 23.42 10.47
N GLN A 152 12.75 23.28 9.14
CA GLN A 152 13.09 24.35 8.19
C GLN A 152 11.92 25.30 7.89
N ARG A 153 10.91 25.36 8.75
CA ARG A 153 9.77 26.26 8.57
C ARG A 153 10.23 27.73 8.42
N PRO A 154 9.83 28.42 7.34
CA PRO A 154 10.22 29.82 7.14
C PRO A 154 9.50 30.74 8.12
N MET A 155 10.24 31.67 8.74
CA MET A 155 9.69 32.70 9.66
C MET A 155 8.79 33.73 8.94
N THR A 156 8.85 33.77 7.62
CA THR A 156 8.05 34.69 6.78
C THR A 156 6.56 34.33 6.71
N LEU A 157 6.16 33.19 7.26
CA LEU A 157 4.76 32.78 7.35
C LEU A 157 4.11 33.49 8.55
N ASN A 158 3.85 34.81 8.40
CA ASN A 158 3.08 35.58 9.37
C ASN A 158 1.67 34.98 9.53
N ASN A 159 1.18 34.88 10.77
CA ASN A 159 -0.12 34.29 11.14
C ASN A 159 -0.27 32.78 10.90
N PHE A 160 0.84 32.03 10.73
CA PHE A 160 0.77 30.58 10.68
C PHE A 160 0.47 30.01 12.08
N SER A 161 -0.60 29.23 12.20
CA SER A 161 -0.93 28.49 13.42
C SER A 161 -0.94 26.98 13.16
N TRP A 162 -0.11 26.23 13.86
CA TRP A 162 -0.05 24.78 13.77
C TRP A 162 -1.41 24.10 14.00
N PRO A 163 -2.19 24.45 15.05
CA PRO A 163 -3.48 23.79 15.27
C PRO A 163 -4.43 23.94 14.08
N ARG A 164 -4.54 25.16 13.51
CA ARG A 164 -5.40 25.41 12.35
C ARG A 164 -4.92 24.71 11.09
N TRP A 165 -3.62 24.54 10.95
CA TRP A 165 -3.05 23.86 9.81
C TRP A 165 -3.26 22.35 9.91
N LEU A 166 -2.89 21.75 11.03
CA LEU A 166 -3.05 20.32 11.29
C LEU A 166 -4.52 19.90 11.27
N SER A 167 -5.44 20.73 11.78
CA SER A 167 -6.87 20.43 11.74
C SER A 167 -7.44 20.33 10.31
N LYS A 168 -6.78 20.89 9.32
CA LYS A 168 -7.17 20.77 7.90
C LYS A 168 -6.43 19.65 7.18
N THR A 169 -5.12 19.54 7.37
CA THR A 169 -4.27 18.65 6.59
C THR A 169 -4.32 17.20 7.07
N VAL A 170 -4.37 16.98 8.39
CA VAL A 170 -4.40 15.62 8.96
C VAL A 170 -5.70 14.89 8.63
N PRO A 171 -6.91 15.48 8.78
CA PRO A 171 -8.14 14.79 8.38
C PRO A 171 -8.20 14.45 6.89
N VAL A 172 -7.68 15.33 6.02
CA VAL A 172 -7.62 15.06 4.57
C VAL A 172 -6.68 13.89 4.28
N ALA A 173 -5.49 13.89 4.87
CA ALA A 173 -4.53 12.78 4.70
C ALA A 173 -5.10 11.47 5.27
N ALA A 174 -5.74 11.51 6.43
CA ALA A 174 -6.39 10.35 7.03
C ALA A 174 -7.54 9.82 6.14
N ALA A 175 -8.36 10.70 5.59
CA ALA A 175 -9.43 10.31 4.66
C ALA A 175 -8.87 9.60 3.42
N ILE A 176 -7.76 10.11 2.84
CA ILE A 176 -7.10 9.46 1.71
C ILE A 176 -6.61 8.07 2.11
N ILE A 177 -5.98 7.90 3.28
CA ILE A 177 -5.50 6.60 3.76
C ILE A 177 -6.67 5.63 3.99
N VAL A 178 -7.80 6.11 4.52
CA VAL A 178 -9.01 5.28 4.66
C VAL A 178 -9.53 4.83 3.31
N ILE A 179 -9.58 5.71 2.31
CA ILE A 179 -9.98 5.36 0.94
C ILE A 179 -9.02 4.32 0.34
N LEU A 180 -7.71 4.49 0.51
CA LEU A 180 -6.71 3.51 0.08
C LEU A 180 -6.86 2.17 0.82
N HIS A 181 -7.16 2.19 2.12
CA HIS A 181 -7.43 0.99 2.88
C HIS A 181 -8.66 0.24 2.35
N LEU A 182 -9.75 0.96 2.08
CA LEU A 182 -10.97 0.39 1.49
C LEU A 182 -10.71 -0.18 0.08
N HIS A 183 -9.81 0.43 -0.69
CA HIS A 183 -9.36 -0.12 -1.97
C HIS A 183 -8.57 -1.43 -1.76
N TYR A 184 -7.60 -1.45 -0.84
CA TYR A 184 -6.81 -2.66 -0.56
C TYR A 184 -7.64 -3.84 -0.05
N ILE A 185 -8.69 -3.60 0.73
CA ILE A 185 -9.59 -4.67 1.19
C ILE A 185 -10.69 -5.02 0.18
N GLY A 186 -10.71 -4.34 -0.99
CA GLY A 186 -11.64 -4.63 -2.10
C GLY A 186 -13.05 -4.07 -1.92
N VAL A 187 -13.24 -3.10 -1.01
CA VAL A 187 -14.55 -2.42 -0.84
C VAL A 187 -14.76 -1.35 -1.91
N ILE A 188 -13.68 -0.68 -2.31
CA ILE A 188 -13.68 0.36 -3.36
C ILE A 188 -12.70 -0.08 -4.44
N GLY A 189 -13.16 -0.18 -5.67
CA GLY A 189 -12.30 -0.57 -6.78
C GLY A 189 -13.10 -0.95 -8.00
N GLU A 190 -12.44 -1.57 -8.97
CA GLU A 190 -13.11 -2.11 -10.14
C GLU A 190 -14.22 -3.06 -9.71
N PRO A 191 -15.39 -3.02 -10.38
CA PRO A 191 -16.40 -4.05 -10.19
C PRO A 191 -15.68 -5.40 -10.39
N PRO A 192 -15.99 -6.42 -9.57
CA PRO A 192 -15.36 -7.71 -9.70
C PRO A 192 -15.46 -8.14 -11.16
N ALA A 193 -14.33 -8.55 -11.74
CA ALA A 193 -14.30 -9.07 -13.10
C ALA A 193 -15.41 -10.10 -13.28
N PRO A 194 -16.08 -10.15 -14.44
CA PRO A 194 -17.15 -11.11 -14.65
C PRO A 194 -16.66 -12.51 -14.28
N GLU A 195 -17.46 -13.22 -13.51
CA GLU A 195 -17.09 -14.52 -12.95
C GLU A 195 -16.78 -15.47 -14.11
N ASP A 196 -15.54 -15.99 -14.17
CA ASP A 196 -15.14 -16.95 -15.18
C ASP A 196 -15.97 -18.23 -14.99
N PRO A 197 -16.78 -18.67 -16.00
CA PRO A 197 -17.63 -19.84 -15.89
C PRO A 197 -16.83 -21.12 -15.59
N MET A 198 -15.58 -21.23 -16.08
CA MET A 198 -14.70 -22.36 -15.82
C MET A 198 -14.22 -22.36 -14.36
N ALA A 199 -13.70 -21.24 -13.88
CA ALA A 199 -13.25 -21.10 -12.50
C ALA A 199 -14.42 -21.33 -11.51
N LYS A 200 -15.60 -20.81 -11.83
CA LYS A 200 -16.82 -21.04 -11.05
C LYS A 200 -17.20 -22.51 -10.99
N GLY A 201 -17.28 -23.15 -12.15
CA GLY A 201 -17.65 -24.57 -12.25
C GLY A 201 -16.68 -25.46 -11.49
N LEU A 202 -15.37 -25.18 -11.64
CA LEU A 202 -14.30 -25.91 -10.96
C LEU A 202 -14.33 -25.68 -9.43
N ALA A 203 -14.53 -24.45 -8.96
CA ALA A 203 -14.63 -24.16 -7.52
C ALA A 203 -15.79 -24.91 -6.86
N ILE A 204 -16.97 -24.94 -7.52
CA ILE A 204 -18.14 -25.70 -7.07
C ILE A 204 -17.86 -27.20 -7.09
N HIS A 205 -17.18 -27.71 -8.12
CA HIS A 205 -16.79 -29.11 -8.23
C HIS A 205 -15.83 -29.52 -7.11
N LEU A 206 -14.80 -28.73 -6.86
CA LEU A 206 -13.83 -28.95 -5.77
C LEU A 206 -14.54 -29.04 -4.40
N ALA A 207 -15.46 -28.12 -4.13
CA ALA A 207 -16.24 -28.14 -2.89
C ALA A 207 -17.13 -29.40 -2.79
N LYS A 208 -17.73 -29.86 -3.89
CA LYS A 208 -18.59 -31.06 -3.92
C LYS A 208 -17.80 -32.36 -3.86
N SER A 209 -16.61 -32.40 -4.44
CA SER A 209 -15.75 -33.61 -4.44
C SER A 209 -15.06 -33.86 -3.08
N GLY A 210 -15.26 -32.97 -2.10
CA GLY A 210 -14.63 -33.09 -0.78
C GLY A 210 -13.15 -32.72 -0.78
N ALA A 211 -12.67 -32.06 -1.84
CA ALA A 211 -11.33 -31.46 -1.85
C ALA A 211 -11.24 -30.40 -0.76
N LYS A 212 -10.05 -30.21 -0.19
CA LYS A 212 -9.78 -29.20 0.83
C LYS A 212 -8.53 -28.44 0.48
N MET A 213 -8.57 -27.10 0.61
CA MET A 213 -7.43 -26.22 0.47
C MET A 213 -7.07 -25.65 1.85
N TYR A 214 -6.01 -26.12 2.43
CA TYR A 214 -5.47 -25.59 3.68
C TYR A 214 -4.52 -24.43 3.38
N GLY A 215 -4.71 -23.30 4.06
CA GLY A 215 -3.90 -22.14 3.83
C GLY A 215 -3.92 -21.15 4.97
N ALA A 216 -3.22 -20.04 4.79
CA ALA A 216 -3.23 -18.92 5.71
C ALA A 216 -3.54 -17.63 4.95
N PHE A 217 -4.33 -16.73 5.56
CA PHE A 217 -4.77 -15.49 4.92
C PHE A 217 -3.60 -14.56 4.56
N TRP A 218 -2.49 -14.67 5.26
CA TRP A 218 -1.26 -13.91 5.05
C TRP A 218 -0.29 -14.57 4.07
N CYS A 219 -0.52 -15.82 3.66
CA CYS A 219 0.38 -16.57 2.78
C CYS A 219 0.24 -16.09 1.32
N PRO A 220 1.33 -15.64 0.67
CA PRO A 220 1.29 -15.14 -0.70
C PRO A 220 0.83 -16.19 -1.72
N HIS A 221 1.31 -17.41 -1.59
CA HIS A 221 0.94 -18.53 -2.49
C HIS A 221 -0.53 -18.90 -2.36
N CYS A 222 -1.12 -18.78 -1.14
CA CYS A 222 -2.54 -18.96 -0.96
C CYS A 222 -3.36 -17.85 -1.64
N GLN A 223 -2.86 -16.63 -1.61
CA GLN A 223 -3.48 -15.50 -2.32
C GLN A 223 -3.39 -15.70 -3.83
N GLN A 224 -2.21 -16.08 -4.35
CA GLN A 224 -2.03 -16.43 -5.75
C GLN A 224 -2.98 -17.54 -6.19
N GLN A 225 -3.14 -18.59 -5.37
CA GLN A 225 -4.10 -19.66 -5.65
C GLN A 225 -5.54 -19.15 -5.74
N LYS A 226 -5.92 -18.22 -4.84
CA LYS A 226 -7.24 -17.57 -4.88
C LYS A 226 -7.41 -16.67 -6.11
N GLU A 227 -6.36 -15.97 -6.52
CA GLU A 227 -6.36 -15.11 -7.71
C GLU A 227 -6.66 -15.87 -9.00
N TYR A 228 -6.20 -17.11 -9.15
CA TYR A 228 -6.55 -17.95 -10.30
C TYR A 228 -8.05 -18.22 -10.42
N PHE A 229 -8.78 -18.17 -9.31
CA PHE A 229 -10.23 -18.31 -9.27
C PHE A 229 -10.98 -16.97 -9.35
N GLY A 230 -10.26 -15.85 -9.23
CA GLY A 230 -10.85 -14.51 -9.26
C GLY A 230 -12.02 -14.37 -8.30
N THR A 231 -13.18 -13.90 -8.78
CA THR A 231 -14.40 -13.74 -7.98
C THR A 231 -14.96 -15.06 -7.45
N SER A 232 -14.63 -16.20 -8.07
CA SER A 232 -15.04 -17.53 -7.64
C SER A 232 -14.22 -18.08 -6.46
N ALA A 233 -13.18 -17.38 -6.03
CA ALA A 233 -12.33 -17.79 -4.91
C ALA A 233 -13.10 -18.00 -3.59
N SER A 234 -14.20 -17.24 -3.38
CA SER A 234 -15.06 -17.39 -2.20
C SER A 234 -15.81 -18.74 -2.14
N ARG A 235 -15.83 -19.49 -3.24
CA ARG A 235 -16.47 -20.81 -3.35
C ARG A 235 -15.50 -21.96 -3.12
N LEU A 236 -14.22 -21.67 -2.99
CA LEU A 236 -13.20 -22.69 -2.72
C LEU A 236 -13.44 -23.34 -1.36
N PRO A 237 -13.18 -24.65 -1.24
CA PRO A 237 -13.21 -25.37 0.03
C PRO A 237 -11.97 -25.02 0.88
N TYR A 238 -11.85 -23.73 1.22
CA TYR A 238 -10.70 -23.17 1.92
C TYR A 238 -10.84 -23.31 3.43
N ILE A 239 -9.76 -23.76 4.05
CA ILE A 239 -9.63 -23.91 5.51
C ILE A 239 -8.52 -22.97 5.99
N GLU A 240 -8.88 -22.03 6.86
CA GLU A 240 -7.92 -21.09 7.44
C GLU A 240 -7.13 -21.78 8.58
N CYS A 241 -5.82 -21.91 8.37
CA CYS A 241 -4.93 -22.54 9.34
C CYS A 241 -4.32 -21.55 10.35
N SER A 242 -4.36 -20.26 10.08
CA SER A 242 -3.68 -19.26 10.89
C SER A 242 -4.58 -18.05 11.17
N PRO A 243 -5.76 -18.24 11.80
CA PRO A 243 -6.75 -17.17 11.98
C PRO A 243 -6.24 -16.01 12.85
N ASN A 244 -5.28 -16.28 13.72
CA ASN A 244 -4.70 -15.31 14.65
C ASN A 244 -3.35 -14.73 14.18
N GLY A 245 -2.94 -15.00 12.93
CA GLY A 245 -1.71 -14.49 12.33
C GLY A 245 -0.54 -15.49 12.36
N GLN A 246 0.55 -15.11 11.68
CA GLN A 246 1.70 -15.98 11.41
C GLN A 246 2.41 -16.54 12.65
N ASN A 247 2.41 -15.77 13.74
CA ASN A 247 3.09 -16.14 15.00
C ASN A 247 2.17 -16.82 16.02
N ALA A 248 0.91 -17.09 15.65
CA ALA A 248 -0.05 -17.76 16.51
C ALA A 248 -0.08 -19.28 16.24
N PRO A 249 -0.52 -20.08 17.19
CA PRO A 249 -0.73 -21.51 16.97
C PRO A 249 -1.67 -21.75 15.79
N GLN A 250 -1.35 -22.78 15.02
CA GLN A 250 -2.19 -23.23 13.90
C GLN A 250 -3.56 -23.69 14.40
N SER A 251 -4.60 -23.56 13.59
CA SER A 251 -5.95 -24.05 13.93
C SER A 251 -5.94 -25.56 14.22
N SER A 252 -6.83 -26.02 15.09
CA SER A 252 -6.91 -27.43 15.50
C SER A 252 -7.19 -28.38 14.32
N GLU A 253 -7.95 -27.92 13.32
CA GLU A 253 -8.25 -28.70 12.10
C GLU A 253 -6.99 -28.92 11.26
N CYS A 254 -6.14 -27.90 11.14
CA CYS A 254 -4.89 -27.99 10.37
C CYS A 254 -3.82 -28.77 11.14
N GLN A 255 -3.78 -28.67 12.47
CA GLN A 255 -2.91 -29.52 13.31
C GLN A 255 -3.29 -31.00 13.19
N ALA A 256 -4.58 -31.32 13.26
CA ALA A 256 -5.08 -32.69 13.10
C ALA A 256 -4.82 -33.23 11.69
N ALA A 257 -4.81 -32.37 10.69
CA ALA A 257 -4.48 -32.73 9.30
C ALA A 257 -2.95 -32.75 9.04
N HIS A 258 -2.11 -32.43 10.03
CA HIS A 258 -0.64 -32.35 9.92
C HIS A 258 -0.20 -31.48 8.74
N ILE A 259 -0.73 -30.24 8.64
CA ILE A 259 -0.38 -29.31 7.57
C ILE A 259 0.90 -28.56 7.94
N GLU A 260 1.94 -28.71 7.12
CA GLU A 260 3.26 -28.12 7.35
C GLU A 260 3.56 -26.95 6.42
N SER A 261 2.92 -26.90 5.25
CA SER A 261 3.13 -25.86 4.24
C SER A 261 1.83 -25.29 3.69
N TYR A 262 1.88 -24.10 3.08
CA TYR A 262 0.73 -23.42 2.49
C TYR A 262 1.01 -22.92 1.07
N PRO A 263 0.06 -23.09 0.11
CA PRO A 263 -1.19 -23.85 0.24
C PRO A 263 -0.94 -25.35 0.22
N THR A 264 -1.72 -26.12 0.98
CA THR A 264 -1.79 -27.57 0.85
C THR A 264 -3.17 -27.97 0.36
N TRP A 265 -3.22 -28.63 -0.76
CA TRP A 265 -4.41 -29.25 -1.29
C TRP A 265 -4.52 -30.71 -0.83
N VAL A 266 -5.71 -31.12 -0.44
CA VAL A 266 -6.03 -32.53 -0.21
C VAL A 266 -7.16 -32.88 -1.18
N ILE A 267 -6.82 -33.68 -2.21
CA ILE A 267 -7.74 -34.07 -3.29
C ILE A 267 -7.71 -35.60 -3.38
N ASN A 268 -8.88 -36.23 -3.26
CA ASN A 268 -8.99 -37.69 -3.28
C ASN A 268 -8.02 -38.40 -2.31
N GLY A 269 -7.78 -37.82 -1.15
CA GLY A 269 -6.83 -38.33 -0.15
C GLY A 269 -5.36 -38.05 -0.45
N LYS A 270 -5.03 -37.52 -1.61
CA LYS A 270 -3.66 -37.14 -1.98
C LYS A 270 -3.37 -35.71 -1.55
N ARG A 271 -2.20 -35.51 -0.92
CA ARG A 271 -1.71 -34.19 -0.51
C ARG A 271 -0.80 -33.62 -1.59
N ILE A 272 -1.00 -32.31 -1.92
CA ILE A 272 -0.22 -31.56 -2.88
C ILE A 272 0.10 -30.20 -2.26
N GLU A 273 1.39 -29.91 -2.08
CA GLU A 273 1.89 -28.73 -1.33
C GLU A 273 2.44 -27.66 -2.28
N GLU A 274 1.64 -27.28 -3.24
CA GLU A 274 2.00 -26.26 -4.24
C GLU A 274 0.78 -25.50 -4.75
N VAL A 275 1.05 -24.38 -5.43
CA VAL A 275 0.02 -23.62 -6.17
C VAL A 275 -0.30 -24.37 -7.44
N LEU A 276 -1.57 -24.75 -7.62
CA LEU A 276 -2.04 -25.47 -8.77
C LEU A 276 -2.81 -24.56 -9.73
N SER A 277 -2.53 -24.65 -11.03
CA SER A 277 -3.33 -24.00 -12.06
C SER A 277 -4.74 -24.59 -12.13
N LEU A 278 -5.70 -23.83 -12.68
CA LEU A 278 -7.08 -24.32 -12.88
C LEU A 278 -7.12 -25.62 -13.66
N LYS A 279 -6.21 -25.76 -14.65
CA LYS A 279 -6.08 -26.98 -15.45
C LYS A 279 -5.63 -28.20 -14.64
N GLN A 280 -4.58 -28.02 -13.81
CA GLN A 280 -4.08 -29.10 -12.94
C GLN A 280 -5.14 -29.53 -11.91
N LEU A 281 -5.89 -28.58 -11.34
CA LEU A 281 -6.98 -28.88 -10.42
C LEU A 281 -8.14 -29.61 -11.11
N ALA A 282 -8.46 -29.22 -12.35
CA ALA A 282 -9.48 -29.90 -13.16
C ALA A 282 -9.07 -31.35 -13.47
N GLU A 283 -7.82 -31.56 -13.90
CA GLU A 283 -7.25 -32.89 -14.16
C GLU A 283 -7.22 -33.76 -12.90
N SER A 284 -6.80 -33.21 -11.76
CA SER A 284 -6.70 -33.94 -10.48
C SER A 284 -8.06 -34.37 -9.92
N THR A 285 -9.13 -33.69 -10.29
CA THR A 285 -10.51 -33.97 -9.82
C THR A 285 -11.42 -34.56 -10.87
N GLY A 286 -10.94 -34.73 -12.12
CA GLY A 286 -11.76 -35.21 -13.24
C GLY A 286 -12.83 -34.20 -13.67
N PHE A 287 -12.67 -32.92 -13.34
CA PHE A 287 -13.61 -31.88 -13.78
C PHE A 287 -13.52 -31.65 -15.28
N GLN A 288 -14.65 -31.80 -15.97
CA GLN A 288 -14.80 -31.45 -17.37
C GLN A 288 -15.63 -30.17 -17.48
N SER A 289 -15.02 -29.13 -18.06
CA SER A 289 -15.81 -27.93 -18.40
C SER A 289 -16.85 -28.30 -19.45
N GLY A 290 -18.13 -28.09 -19.11
CA GLY A 290 -19.20 -28.29 -20.07
C GLY A 290 -19.07 -27.35 -21.29
N PRO A 291 -19.74 -27.62 -22.42
CA PRO A 291 -19.58 -26.90 -23.69
C PRO A 291 -19.95 -25.41 -23.67
N ALA A 292 -20.33 -24.84 -22.54
CA ALA A 292 -20.63 -23.41 -22.37
C ALA A 292 -19.37 -22.52 -22.03
N ALA A 293 -18.18 -23.10 -21.83
CA ALA A 293 -16.97 -22.37 -21.45
C ALA A 293 -16.02 -22.06 -22.62
N ALA A 294 -16.43 -22.33 -23.84
CA ALA A 294 -15.62 -22.14 -25.06
C ALA A 294 -16.24 -21.07 -26.00
N LYS A 295 -16.67 -19.90 -25.43
CA LYS A 295 -17.00 -18.73 -26.27
C LYS A 295 -16.35 -17.48 -25.71
#